data_4f52fc5ab6331779ce39f8a99ff5568d
#
_entry.id   4f52fc5ab6331779ce39f8a99ff5568d
#
_cell.length_a   1.000
_cell.length_b   1.000
_cell.length_c   1.000
_cell.angle_alpha   90.00
_cell.angle_beta   90.00
_cell.angle_gamma   90.00
#
_symmetry.space_group_name_H-M   'P 1'
#
loop_
_entity.id
_entity.type
_entity.pdbx_description
1 polymer ?
#
loop_
_entity_poly.entity_id
_entity_poly.type
_entity_poly.pdbx_seq_one_letter_code
_entity_poly.pdbx_strand_id
1 'polypeptide(L)'
;MFGKDIGIDLGTANTLVFMKGKGIIMREPSVVAVDTRNYTVKYVGQEAKDVIGRTPGSIVAVRPLKDGVIADFDIAASMLQIFIKKVTNSSFFSR
;
A
#
# COMPACT_ATOMS: atom_id res chain seq x y z
N MET A 1 2.76 17.34 1.15
CA MET A 1 1.54 17.12 1.13
C MET A 1 0.96 16.72 -0.12
N PHE A 2 0.06 15.96 -0.08
CA PHE A 2 -0.44 15.45 -1.22
C PHE A 2 -1.29 16.34 -1.89
N GLY A 3 -1.45 17.30 -1.50
CA GLY A 3 -2.11 18.17 -2.13
C GLY A 3 -3.44 18.10 -2.09
N LYS A 4 -4.15 18.06 -3.01
CA LYS A 4 -5.40 18.36 -3.03
C LYS A 4 -6.27 17.32 -2.74
N ASP A 5 -7.07 17.31 -1.86
CA ASP A 5 -8.29 16.53 -1.71
C ASP A 5 -8.13 15.02 -1.93
N ILE A 6 -7.04 14.48 -1.46
CA ILE A 6 -6.83 13.05 -1.49
C ILE A 6 -7.15 12.50 -0.11
N GLY A 7 -7.98 11.50 -0.07
CA GLY A 7 -8.33 10.83 1.17
C GLY A 7 -7.90 9.38 1.11
N ILE A 8 -7.59 8.79 2.24
CA ILE A 8 -7.17 7.41 2.32
C ILE A 8 -7.96 6.70 3.37
N ASP A 9 -8.50 5.54 3.02
CA ASP A 9 -9.23 4.72 3.97
C ASP A 9 -8.39 3.45 4.18
N LEU A 10 -7.77 3.35 5.34
CA LEU A 10 -6.95 2.19 5.66
C LEU A 10 -7.81 1.11 6.27
N GLY A 11 -8.06 0.08 5.49
CA GLY A 11 -8.83 -1.05 5.98
C GLY A 11 -7.96 -2.24 6.26
N THR A 12 -8.45 -3.19 7.03
CA THR A 12 -7.71 -4.40 7.33
C THR A 12 -7.45 -5.22 6.07
N ALA A 13 -8.42 -5.32 5.21
CA ALA A 13 -8.27 -6.09 3.98
C ALA A 13 -7.80 -5.26 2.81
N ASN A 14 -8.33 -4.07 2.66
CA ASN A 14 -8.01 -3.22 1.51
C ASN A 14 -7.79 -1.78 1.91
N THR A 15 -6.93 -1.12 1.18
CA THR A 15 -6.71 0.32 1.34
C THR A 15 -7.31 1.00 0.13
N LEU A 16 -8.08 2.04 0.35
CA LEU A 16 -8.73 2.79 -0.71
C LEU A 16 -8.16 4.19 -0.73
N VAL A 17 -7.93 4.71 -1.92
CA VAL A 17 -7.50 6.09 -2.08
C VAL A 17 -8.55 6.80 -2.91
N PHE A 18 -8.98 7.95 -2.45
CA PHE A 18 -10.04 8.74 -3.08
C PHE A 18 -9.48 10.06 -3.52
N MET A 19 -10.06 10.61 -4.55
CA MET A 19 -9.75 11.98 -4.93
C MET A 19 -11.06 12.72 -5.11
N LYS A 20 -11.15 13.91 -4.55
CA LYS A 20 -12.34 14.71 -4.66
C LYS A 20 -12.70 14.92 -6.13
N GLY A 21 -13.93 14.69 -6.46
CA GLY A 21 -14.41 14.85 -7.83
C GLY A 21 -14.22 13.63 -8.70
N LYS A 22 -13.45 12.66 -8.23
CA LYS A 22 -13.21 11.46 -9.01
C LYS A 22 -13.60 10.16 -8.32
N GLY A 23 -13.78 10.21 -7.02
CA GLY A 23 -14.15 9.02 -6.28
C GLY A 23 -12.95 8.16 -5.94
N ILE A 24 -13.13 6.86 -5.95
CA ILE A 24 -12.06 5.94 -5.61
C ILE A 24 -11.14 5.80 -6.80
N ILE A 25 -9.88 6.17 -6.63
CA ILE A 25 -8.90 6.10 -7.71
C ILE A 25 -7.92 4.96 -7.53
N MET A 26 -7.90 4.34 -6.38
CA MET A 26 -7.04 3.19 -6.14
C MET A 26 -7.66 2.31 -5.08
N ARG A 27 -7.61 1.01 -5.31
CA ARG A 27 -8.02 0.04 -4.31
C ARG A 27 -6.98 -1.06 -4.32
N GLU A 28 -6.31 -1.26 -3.22
CA GLU A 28 -5.25 -2.25 -3.13
C GLU A 28 -5.38 -3.06 -1.85
N PRO A 29 -4.99 -4.31 -1.87
CA PRO A 29 -4.98 -5.09 -0.63
C PRO A 29 -4.01 -4.47 0.36
N SER A 30 -4.37 -4.51 1.63
CA SER A 30 -3.52 -3.95 2.69
C SER A 30 -2.49 -4.99 3.09
N VAL A 31 -1.56 -5.26 2.20
CA VAL A 31 -0.52 -6.26 2.42
C VAL A 31 0.77 -5.78 1.77
N VAL A 32 1.89 -6.14 2.37
CA VAL A 32 3.20 -5.82 1.81
C VAL A 32 4.03 -7.08 1.75
N ALA A 33 4.99 -7.10 0.85
CA ALA A 33 5.98 -8.16 0.76
C ALA A 33 7.28 -7.59 1.30
N VAL A 34 7.81 -8.21 2.32
CA VAL A 34 8.99 -7.73 3.03
C VAL A 34 10.14 -8.69 2.80
N ASP A 35 11.31 -8.14 2.54
CA ASP A 35 12.51 -8.95 2.42
C ASP A 35 13.04 -9.12 3.84
N THR A 36 13.07 -10.36 4.32
CA THR A 36 13.46 -10.63 5.69
C THR A 36 14.94 -10.45 5.96
N ARG A 37 15.77 -10.40 4.92
CA ARG A 37 17.20 -10.24 5.11
C ARG A 37 17.54 -8.86 5.67
N ASN A 38 16.82 -7.84 5.24
CA ASN A 38 17.06 -6.50 5.73
C ASN A 38 15.77 -5.81 6.18
N TYR A 39 14.71 -6.57 6.24
CA TYR A 39 13.39 -6.09 6.69
C TYR A 39 12.95 -4.83 5.95
N THR A 40 13.02 -4.88 4.64
CA THR A 40 12.57 -3.76 3.83
C THR A 40 11.34 -4.14 3.02
N VAL A 41 10.46 -3.17 2.83
CA VAL A 41 9.26 -3.37 2.02
C VAL A 41 9.67 -3.37 0.56
N LYS A 42 9.37 -4.46 -0.13
CA LYS A 42 9.72 -4.59 -1.54
C LYS A 42 8.54 -4.32 -2.45
N TYR A 43 7.39 -4.81 -2.07
CA TYR A 43 6.17 -4.64 -2.88
C TYR A 43 5.02 -4.37 -1.97
N VAL A 44 3.98 -3.72 -2.50
CA VAL A 44 2.79 -3.42 -1.72
C VAL A 44 1.55 -3.75 -2.54
N GLY A 45 0.45 -3.99 -1.86
CA GLY A 45 -0.84 -4.17 -2.50
C GLY A 45 -0.91 -5.41 -3.38
N GLN A 46 -1.48 -5.26 -4.54
CA GLN A 46 -1.67 -6.40 -5.44
C GLN A 46 -0.36 -7.01 -5.89
N GLU A 47 0.66 -6.18 -6.10
CA GLU A 47 1.98 -6.70 -6.47
C GLU A 47 2.53 -7.58 -5.36
N ALA A 48 2.32 -7.18 -4.11
CA ALA A 48 2.77 -7.99 -2.99
C ALA A 48 2.09 -9.34 -3.00
N LYS A 49 0.78 -9.37 -3.21
CA LYS A 49 0.05 -10.63 -3.26
C LYS A 49 0.58 -11.52 -4.36
N ASP A 50 0.84 -10.95 -5.52
CA ASP A 50 1.31 -11.72 -6.66
C ASP A 50 2.69 -12.31 -6.40
N VAL A 51 3.58 -11.53 -5.82
CA VAL A 51 4.94 -11.96 -5.56
C VAL A 51 4.99 -13.05 -4.50
N ILE A 52 4.21 -12.86 -3.44
CA ILE A 52 4.20 -13.81 -2.33
C ILE A 52 3.81 -15.21 -2.81
N GLY A 53 2.91 -15.29 -3.74
CA GLY A 53 2.48 -16.59 -4.24
C GLY A 53 3.49 -17.27 -5.12
N ARG A 54 4.52 -16.55 -5.58
CA ARG A 54 5.47 -17.11 -6.54
C ARG A 54 6.92 -17.09 -6.13
N THR A 55 7.25 -16.28 -5.16
CA THR A 55 8.65 -16.08 -4.81
C THR A 55 8.93 -16.67 -3.45
N PRO A 56 9.61 -17.78 -3.40
CA PRO A 56 9.93 -18.38 -2.10
C PRO A 56 11.11 -17.67 -1.48
N GLY A 57 11.51 -18.13 -0.35
CA GLY A 57 12.71 -17.66 0.28
C GLY A 57 12.51 -16.54 1.25
N SER A 58 13.21 -15.46 1.05
CA SER A 58 13.24 -14.39 2.03
C SER A 58 12.09 -13.38 1.96
N ILE A 59 11.16 -13.59 1.05
CA ILE A 59 10.04 -12.65 0.93
C ILE A 59 8.84 -13.19 1.68
N VAL A 60 8.32 -12.40 2.62
CA VAL A 60 7.16 -12.81 3.41
C VAL A 60 6.08 -11.76 3.38
N ALA A 61 4.85 -12.18 3.61
CA ALA A 61 3.71 -11.29 3.65
C ALA A 61 3.57 -10.69 5.03
N VAL A 62 3.34 -9.40 5.08
CA VAL A 62 3.03 -8.71 6.33
C VAL A 62 1.77 -7.90 6.10
N ARG A 63 0.81 -8.05 7.01
CA ARG A 63 -0.40 -7.25 6.97
C ARG A 63 -0.30 -6.22 8.08
N PRO A 64 -0.08 -4.97 7.74
CA PRO A 64 0.17 -3.95 8.76
C PRO A 64 -1.05 -3.60 9.61
N LEU A 65 -2.26 -3.96 9.17
CA LEU A 65 -3.44 -3.72 9.96
C LEU A 65 -4.11 -5.02 10.35
N LYS A 66 -4.58 -5.08 11.60
CA LYS A 66 -5.32 -6.21 12.09
C LYS A 66 -6.56 -5.68 12.78
N ASP A 67 -7.71 -6.15 12.38
CA ASP A 67 -8.98 -5.73 13.00
C ASP A 67 -9.12 -4.21 13.03
N GLY A 68 -8.69 -3.56 11.97
CA GLY A 68 -8.81 -2.12 11.87
C GLY A 68 -7.77 -1.33 12.66
N VAL A 69 -6.82 -2.02 13.28
CA VAL A 69 -5.80 -1.37 14.10
C VAL A 69 -4.44 -1.56 13.46
N ILE A 70 -3.61 -0.54 13.50
CA ILE A 70 -2.27 -0.64 12.95
C ILE A 70 -1.43 -1.53 13.85
N ALA A 71 -1.02 -2.68 13.32
CA ALA A 71 -0.21 -3.63 14.07
C ALA A 71 1.28 -3.35 13.89
N ASP A 72 1.67 -2.81 12.75
CA ASP A 72 3.07 -2.48 12.50
C ASP A 72 3.11 -1.09 11.89
N PHE A 73 3.47 -0.13 12.69
CA PHE A 73 3.40 1.27 12.29
C PHE A 73 4.39 1.61 11.17
N ASP A 74 5.61 1.13 11.26
CA ASP A 74 6.61 1.43 10.24
C ASP A 74 6.24 0.83 8.89
N ILE A 75 5.75 -0.38 8.89
CA ILE A 75 5.34 -1.04 7.66
C ILE A 75 4.11 -0.34 7.08
N ALA A 76 3.17 0.06 7.93
CA ALA A 76 1.98 0.77 7.45
C ALA A 76 2.38 2.10 6.83
N ALA A 77 3.30 2.82 7.45
CA ALA A 77 3.76 4.11 6.92
C ALA A 77 4.44 3.92 5.56
N SER A 78 5.27 2.90 5.42
CA SER A 78 5.93 2.62 4.15
C SER A 78 4.93 2.26 3.06
N MET A 79 3.93 1.45 3.41
CA MET A 79 2.89 1.07 2.47
C MET A 79 2.14 2.31 1.98
N LEU A 80 1.78 3.19 2.88
CA LEU A 80 1.06 4.41 2.52
C LEU A 80 1.89 5.31 1.65
N GLN A 81 3.17 5.47 1.95
CA GLN A 81 4.03 6.30 1.14
C GLN A 81 4.12 5.78 -0.28
N ILE A 82 4.21 4.48 -0.44
CA ILE A 82 4.29 3.89 -1.76
C ILE A 82 2.98 4.05 -2.52
N PHE A 83 1.84 3.86 -1.85
CA PHE A 83 0.54 4.05 -2.49
C PHE A 83 0.36 5.49 -2.93
N ILE A 84 0.73 6.44 -2.10
CA ILE A 84 0.61 7.85 -2.44
C ILE A 84 1.50 8.18 -3.62
N LYS A 85 2.71 7.64 -3.63
CA LYS A 85 3.61 7.87 -4.72
C LYS A 85 3.07 7.31 -6.03
N LYS A 86 2.45 6.15 -5.99
CA LYS A 86 1.83 5.57 -7.18
C LYS A 86 0.76 6.48 -7.72
N VAL A 87 -0.07 7.02 -6.86
CA VAL A 87 -1.15 7.89 -7.27
C VAL A 87 -0.62 9.20 -7.83
N THR A 88 0.35 9.80 -7.17
CA THR A 88 0.85 11.09 -7.60
C THR A 88 1.74 11.01 -8.82
N ASN A 89 2.29 9.84 -9.10
CA ASN A 89 3.12 9.66 -10.28
C ASN A 89 2.37 9.09 -11.47
N SER A 90 1.07 8.92 -11.34
CA SER A 90 0.30 8.37 -12.44
C SER A 90 0.01 9.45 -13.47
N SER A 91 -0.40 9.04 -14.66
CA SER A 91 -0.75 10.00 -15.70
C SER A 91 -1.89 10.89 -15.29
N PHE A 92 -2.62 10.52 -14.29
CA PHE A 92 -3.68 11.26 -13.73
C PHE A 92 -3.22 12.59 -13.22
N PHE A 93 -1.99 12.70 -12.73
CA PHE A 93 -1.47 13.93 -12.24
C PHE A 93 -0.48 14.53 -13.18
N SER A 94 0.00 13.78 -14.10
CA SER A 94 0.97 14.33 -14.97
C SER A 94 0.38 15.23 -15.94
N ARG A 95 -0.12 15.61 -15.97
CA ARG A 95 -0.41 16.58 -16.80
C ARG A 95 -0.50 17.06 -17.05
#